data_596e0d1e053bd8dc7a0b21203c23957a
#
_entry.id   596e0d1e053bd8dc7a0b21203c23957a
#
_cell.length_a   1.000
_cell.length_b   1.000
_cell.length_c   1.000
_cell.angle_alpha   90.00
_cell.angle_beta   90.00
_cell.angle_gamma   90.00
#
_symmetry.space_group_name_H-M   'P 1'
#
loop_
_entity.id
_entity.type
_entity.pdbx_description
1 polymer ?
#
loop_
_entity_poly.entity_id
_entity_poly.type
_entity_poly.pdbx_seq_one_letter_code
_entity_poly.pdbx_strand_id
1 'polypeptide(L)'
;MYVDVANRIYDKIRDVDINLPDANKLKKEIAINAAIYFEDKMSDIGLWNAFVNKHMLTYQRPLPFFDDFKVLDKNEVNVKEVELLIWLVLSRNFSNRFLNPLAMGEYTANIIMEVLNEDDDVDINDSLYDYIYNTDKANDYFKLKPVLIWLRQSYLLYSPLSEERFEECLFRYSTITKKSDAVYYAETFFSMDSEIGPMAVLPHLWLADMYFGHNMQKEAKNLTNLEYCLPDMFEVIEADATYTVLKNSKDEEYRLKNEYSDIFRKGAYLYSALVKYANNDWEINGGVLSSTKENYDKMRMRQAELKKSYELAYPLYMKRTGGKRLAFLENIQQLQEWLKKISPEMDMTEVCDHLPSGPQVAFISKKAGIILAPNIIHAIKCSDNPYYRKCDAQTLQQESIVAIINTEAVHPELLHYLLDNDMLQDADLSNNFPSELGKNIFKRNIDFIARQYRRHLYHDHDF
;
A
#
# COMPACT_ATOMS: atom_id res chain seq x y z
N MET A 1 -17.48 -20.88 -16.24
CA MET A 1 -18.59 -19.92 -16.29
C MET A 1 -18.08 -18.47 -16.30
N TYR A 2 -17.44 -17.93 -15.24
CA TYR A 2 -16.95 -16.52 -15.26
C TYR A 2 -15.95 -16.23 -16.37
N VAL A 3 -15.23 -17.23 -16.89
CA VAL A 3 -14.39 -17.10 -18.11
C VAL A 3 -15.26 -16.77 -19.34
N ASP A 4 -16.44 -17.33 -19.43
CA ASP A 4 -17.38 -17.04 -20.54
C ASP A 4 -17.97 -15.63 -20.40
N VAL A 5 -18.27 -15.19 -19.18
CA VAL A 5 -18.66 -13.80 -18.89
C VAL A 5 -17.55 -12.85 -19.32
N ALA A 6 -16.28 -13.12 -18.95
CA ALA A 6 -15.15 -12.31 -19.33
C ALA A 6 -14.98 -12.25 -20.88
N ASN A 7 -15.16 -13.36 -21.58
CA ASN A 7 -15.07 -13.39 -23.04
C ASN A 7 -16.18 -12.57 -23.68
N ARG A 8 -17.43 -12.67 -23.21
CA ARG A 8 -18.56 -11.86 -23.71
C ARG A 8 -18.37 -10.36 -23.47
N ILE A 9 -17.89 -10.00 -22.26
CA ILE A 9 -17.52 -8.61 -21.96
C ILE A 9 -16.45 -8.15 -22.94
N TYR A 10 -15.37 -8.93 -23.13
CA TYR A 10 -14.29 -8.56 -24.06
C TYR A 10 -14.78 -8.37 -25.49
N ASP A 11 -15.63 -9.26 -26.00
CA ASP A 11 -16.20 -9.16 -27.34
C ASP A 11 -17.03 -7.89 -27.54
N LYS A 12 -17.75 -7.45 -26.52
CA LYS A 12 -18.54 -6.20 -26.53
C LYS A 12 -17.68 -4.95 -26.48
N ILE A 13 -16.60 -4.96 -25.67
CA ILE A 13 -15.75 -3.76 -25.48
C ILE A 13 -14.54 -3.71 -26.44
N ARG A 14 -14.29 -4.74 -27.26
CA ARG A 14 -13.10 -4.77 -28.12
C ARG A 14 -13.06 -3.61 -29.13
N ASP A 15 -14.21 -3.13 -29.60
CA ASP A 15 -14.33 -2.05 -30.57
C ASP A 15 -14.47 -0.66 -29.90
N VAL A 16 -14.51 -0.59 -28.57
CA VAL A 16 -14.48 0.67 -27.82
C VAL A 16 -13.11 1.32 -28.01
N ASP A 17 -13.07 2.60 -28.32
CA ASP A 17 -11.82 3.33 -28.46
C ASP A 17 -11.23 3.66 -27.09
N ILE A 18 -10.13 3.01 -26.75
CA ILE A 18 -9.31 3.31 -25.59
C ILE A 18 -8.00 3.93 -26.09
N ASN A 19 -7.91 5.25 -26.06
CA ASN A 19 -6.72 5.98 -26.53
C ASN A 19 -5.54 5.87 -25.53
N LEU A 20 -5.13 4.64 -25.24
CA LEU A 20 -4.00 4.31 -24.37
C LEU A 20 -3.11 3.25 -25.04
N PRO A 21 -1.80 3.22 -24.74
CA PRO A 21 -0.93 2.14 -25.17
C PRO A 21 -1.49 0.77 -24.75
N ASP A 22 -1.25 -0.25 -25.57
CA ASP A 22 -1.69 -1.64 -25.32
C ASP A 22 -3.20 -1.81 -25.08
N ALA A 23 -4.05 -0.99 -25.74
CA ALA A 23 -5.50 -0.97 -25.56
C ALA A 23 -6.16 -2.36 -25.54
N ASN A 24 -5.72 -3.29 -26.41
CA ASN A 24 -6.26 -4.66 -26.46
C ASN A 24 -5.94 -5.47 -25.18
N LYS A 25 -4.74 -5.30 -24.62
CA LYS A 25 -4.36 -5.92 -23.35
C LYS A 25 -5.21 -5.34 -22.22
N LEU A 26 -5.35 -4.02 -22.18
CA LEU A 26 -6.16 -3.32 -21.16
C LEU A 26 -7.64 -3.75 -21.22
N LYS A 27 -8.23 -3.89 -22.42
CA LYS A 27 -9.60 -4.37 -22.59
C LYS A 27 -9.78 -5.80 -22.05
N LYS A 28 -8.80 -6.68 -22.28
CA LYS A 28 -8.82 -8.03 -21.70
C LYS A 28 -8.76 -7.98 -20.16
N GLU A 29 -7.89 -7.16 -19.62
CA GLU A 29 -7.78 -6.99 -18.17
C GLU A 29 -9.07 -6.41 -17.58
N ILE A 30 -9.68 -5.41 -18.20
CA ILE A 30 -10.98 -4.86 -17.80
C ILE A 30 -12.04 -5.96 -17.79
N ALA A 31 -12.15 -6.73 -18.88
CA ALA A 31 -13.14 -7.80 -18.99
C ALA A 31 -12.97 -8.89 -17.94
N ILE A 32 -11.74 -9.32 -17.68
CA ILE A 32 -11.43 -10.32 -16.66
C ILE A 32 -11.78 -9.77 -15.27
N ASN A 33 -11.37 -8.54 -14.95
CA ASN A 33 -11.63 -7.95 -13.64
C ASN A 33 -13.12 -7.67 -13.41
N ALA A 34 -13.87 -7.30 -14.46
CA ALA A 34 -15.33 -7.13 -14.37
C ALA A 34 -16.06 -8.45 -14.13
N ALA A 35 -15.61 -9.54 -14.77
CA ALA A 35 -16.17 -10.87 -14.52
C ALA A 35 -15.89 -11.37 -13.10
N ILE A 36 -14.65 -11.12 -12.57
CA ILE A 36 -14.32 -11.49 -11.19
C ILE A 36 -15.05 -10.59 -10.17
N TYR A 37 -15.24 -9.30 -10.46
CA TYR A 37 -16.08 -8.43 -9.66
C TYR A 37 -17.52 -8.96 -9.59
N PHE A 38 -18.05 -9.43 -10.70
CA PHE A 38 -19.35 -10.06 -10.77
C PHE A 38 -19.41 -11.35 -9.94
N GLU A 39 -18.38 -12.20 -10.03
CA GLU A 39 -18.21 -13.38 -9.18
C GLU A 39 -18.19 -13.03 -7.69
N ASP A 40 -17.44 -11.98 -7.31
CA ASP A 40 -17.36 -11.47 -5.94
C ASP A 40 -18.74 -11.10 -5.40
N LYS A 41 -19.55 -10.41 -6.21
CA LYS A 41 -20.93 -10.03 -5.86
C LYS A 41 -21.88 -11.21 -5.78
N MET A 42 -21.91 -12.06 -6.82
CA MET A 42 -22.86 -13.19 -6.92
C MET A 42 -22.55 -14.30 -5.92
N SER A 43 -21.29 -14.54 -5.64
CA SER A 43 -20.83 -15.58 -4.72
C SER A 43 -20.64 -15.09 -3.27
N ASP A 44 -21.03 -13.85 -2.99
CA ASP A 44 -20.87 -13.19 -1.66
C ASP A 44 -19.43 -13.33 -1.10
N ILE A 45 -18.43 -13.18 -1.98
CA ILE A 45 -17.00 -13.22 -1.56
C ILE A 45 -16.67 -12.02 -0.68
N GLY A 46 -17.29 -10.86 -0.94
CA GLY A 46 -17.29 -9.70 -0.06
C GLY A 46 -16.05 -8.83 -0.12
N LEU A 47 -15.11 -9.05 -1.06
CA LEU A 47 -13.91 -8.24 -1.18
C LEU A 47 -14.23 -6.80 -1.63
N TRP A 48 -15.13 -6.64 -2.62
CA TRP A 48 -15.58 -5.31 -3.03
C TRP A 48 -16.34 -4.59 -1.92
N ASN A 49 -17.20 -5.31 -1.21
CA ASN A 49 -17.94 -4.74 -0.08
C ASN A 49 -16.99 -4.31 1.05
N ALA A 50 -15.92 -5.07 1.33
CA ALA A 50 -14.88 -4.67 2.27
C ALA A 50 -14.18 -3.37 1.82
N PHE A 51 -13.91 -3.21 0.52
CA PHE A 51 -13.35 -1.96 -0.04
C PHE A 51 -14.31 -0.77 0.17
N VAL A 52 -15.59 -0.91 -0.19
CA VAL A 52 -16.61 0.15 -0.04
C VAL A 52 -16.73 0.56 1.44
N ASN A 53 -16.79 -0.41 2.34
CA ASN A 53 -16.85 -0.17 3.79
C ASN A 53 -15.60 0.54 4.29
N LYS A 54 -14.41 0.11 3.88
CA LYS A 54 -13.14 0.74 4.25
C LYS A 54 -13.06 2.19 3.77
N HIS A 55 -13.49 2.43 2.53
CA HIS A 55 -13.54 3.77 1.95
C HIS A 55 -14.54 4.66 2.69
N MET A 56 -15.72 4.12 3.03
CA MET A 56 -16.72 4.82 3.83
C MET A 56 -16.19 5.21 5.22
N LEU A 57 -15.50 4.29 5.91
CA LEU A 57 -14.93 4.55 7.23
C LEU A 57 -13.81 5.60 7.17
N THR A 58 -13.02 5.61 6.10
CA THR A 58 -11.87 6.52 5.97
C THR A 58 -12.29 7.90 5.50
N TYR A 59 -13.19 7.98 4.50
CA TYR A 59 -13.50 9.23 3.80
C TYR A 59 -14.97 9.67 3.96
N GLN A 60 -15.78 8.92 4.72
CA GLN A 60 -17.22 9.16 4.91
C GLN A 60 -18.03 9.17 3.61
N ARG A 61 -17.55 8.45 2.61
CA ARG A 61 -18.16 8.24 1.29
C ARG A 61 -17.95 6.81 0.85
N PRO A 62 -18.93 6.18 0.19
CA PRO A 62 -18.81 4.77 -0.21
C PRO A 62 -17.80 4.54 -1.33
N LEU A 63 -17.68 5.46 -2.29
CA LEU A 63 -16.72 5.37 -3.41
C LEU A 63 -15.93 6.67 -3.58
N PRO A 64 -14.69 6.62 -4.07
CA PRO A 64 -13.97 7.78 -4.54
C PRO A 64 -14.63 8.32 -5.82
N PHE A 65 -14.47 9.60 -6.11
CA PHE A 65 -14.92 10.30 -7.31
C PHE A 65 -16.44 10.43 -7.51
N PHE A 66 -17.27 9.63 -6.85
CA PHE A 66 -18.72 9.60 -7.06
C PHE A 66 -19.45 10.06 -5.79
N ASP A 67 -19.85 11.33 -5.74
CA ASP A 67 -20.53 11.89 -4.56
C ASP A 67 -21.99 11.43 -4.44
N ASP A 68 -22.64 11.10 -5.56
CA ASP A 68 -24.06 10.71 -5.61
C ASP A 68 -24.31 9.19 -5.51
N PHE A 69 -23.24 8.43 -5.25
CA PHE A 69 -23.36 6.98 -5.16
C PHE A 69 -24.14 6.58 -3.91
N LYS A 70 -25.18 5.80 -4.12
CA LYS A 70 -25.91 5.12 -3.04
C LYS A 70 -25.46 3.67 -2.98
N VAL A 71 -25.11 3.22 -1.78
CA VAL A 71 -24.80 1.80 -1.55
C VAL A 71 -26.06 1.00 -1.85
N LEU A 72 -25.96 0.06 -2.79
CA LEU A 72 -27.00 -0.91 -3.12
C LEU A 72 -26.89 -2.15 -2.22
N ASP A 73 -27.81 -3.10 -2.40
CA ASP A 73 -27.72 -4.38 -1.73
C ASP A 73 -26.40 -5.09 -2.10
N LYS A 74 -25.89 -5.93 -1.18
CA LYS A 74 -24.56 -6.52 -1.27
C LYS A 74 -24.29 -7.25 -2.60
N ASN A 75 -25.31 -7.88 -3.16
CA ASN A 75 -25.20 -8.76 -4.34
C ASN A 75 -25.62 -8.06 -5.64
N GLU A 76 -25.99 -6.78 -5.60
CA GLU A 76 -26.32 -6.02 -6.79
C GLU A 76 -25.07 -5.41 -7.42
N VAL A 77 -24.96 -5.53 -8.76
CA VAL A 77 -23.92 -4.84 -9.54
C VAL A 77 -24.32 -3.41 -9.83
N ASN A 78 -23.36 -2.49 -9.84
CA ASN A 78 -23.61 -1.07 -10.02
C ASN A 78 -22.68 -0.47 -11.07
N VAL A 79 -23.24 0.33 -11.96
CA VAL A 79 -22.47 0.99 -13.03
C VAL A 79 -21.33 1.86 -12.49
N LYS A 80 -21.51 2.57 -11.36
CA LYS A 80 -20.46 3.40 -10.77
C LYS A 80 -19.34 2.58 -10.12
N GLU A 81 -19.65 1.40 -9.60
CA GLU A 81 -18.65 0.45 -9.16
C GLU A 81 -17.84 -0.08 -10.34
N VAL A 82 -18.49 -0.38 -11.46
CA VAL A 82 -17.80 -0.80 -12.71
C VAL A 82 -16.96 0.32 -13.29
N GLU A 83 -17.44 1.56 -13.31
CA GLU A 83 -16.64 2.74 -13.71
C GLU A 83 -15.36 2.85 -12.88
N LEU A 84 -15.49 2.73 -11.55
CA LEU A 84 -14.35 2.75 -10.64
C LEU A 84 -13.40 1.58 -10.89
N LEU A 85 -13.93 0.38 -11.09
CA LEU A 85 -13.13 -0.81 -11.40
C LEU A 85 -12.31 -0.61 -12.68
N ILE A 86 -12.91 -0.06 -13.74
CA ILE A 86 -12.20 0.29 -14.98
C ILE A 86 -11.04 1.24 -14.66
N TRP A 87 -11.29 2.29 -13.90
CA TRP A 87 -10.25 3.23 -13.50
C TRP A 87 -9.14 2.56 -12.68
N LEU A 88 -9.47 1.67 -11.73
CA LEU A 88 -8.48 0.92 -10.93
C LEU A 88 -7.60 0.04 -11.83
N VAL A 89 -8.19 -0.65 -12.80
CA VAL A 89 -7.44 -1.47 -13.77
C VAL A 89 -6.52 -0.62 -14.63
N LEU A 90 -7.00 0.50 -15.13
CA LEU A 90 -6.20 1.40 -15.95
C LEU A 90 -5.08 2.05 -15.13
N SER A 91 -5.39 2.59 -13.95
CA SER A 91 -4.44 3.32 -13.12
C SER A 91 -3.25 2.46 -12.66
N ARG A 92 -3.45 1.18 -12.36
CA ARG A 92 -2.34 0.29 -11.98
C ARG A 92 -1.38 -0.02 -13.13
N ASN A 93 -1.82 0.12 -14.39
CA ASN A 93 -0.97 -0.05 -15.57
C ASN A 93 -0.22 1.24 -15.96
N PHE A 94 -0.56 2.40 -15.35
CA PHE A 94 0.04 3.70 -15.61
C PHE A 94 0.44 4.39 -14.31
N SER A 95 1.36 3.77 -13.57
CA SER A 95 1.79 4.24 -12.23
C SER A 95 2.48 5.61 -12.23
N ASN A 96 2.89 6.12 -13.37
CA ASN A 96 3.61 7.40 -13.51
C ASN A 96 2.71 8.58 -13.91
N ARG A 97 1.40 8.37 -14.10
CA ARG A 97 0.46 9.44 -14.44
C ARG A 97 -0.95 9.18 -13.93
N PHE A 98 -1.60 10.23 -13.51
CA PHE A 98 -3.00 10.16 -13.13
C PHE A 98 -3.89 10.11 -14.38
N LEU A 99 -4.79 9.16 -14.43
CA LEU A 99 -5.81 9.03 -15.46
C LEU A 99 -7.12 9.67 -14.97
N ASN A 100 -7.81 10.39 -15.86
CA ASN A 100 -9.12 10.92 -15.51
C ASN A 100 -10.13 9.80 -15.28
N PRO A 101 -10.68 9.63 -14.07
CA PRO A 101 -11.59 8.53 -13.75
C PRO A 101 -12.90 8.54 -14.55
N LEU A 102 -13.33 9.71 -15.05
CA LEU A 102 -14.59 9.84 -15.79
C LEU A 102 -14.42 9.81 -17.33
N ALA A 103 -13.20 9.99 -17.85
CA ALA A 103 -13.02 10.19 -19.29
C ALA A 103 -13.35 8.98 -20.17
N MET A 104 -13.36 7.78 -19.59
CA MET A 104 -13.48 6.52 -20.34
C MET A 104 -14.42 5.52 -19.69
N GLY A 105 -14.87 5.79 -18.46
CA GLY A 105 -15.56 4.81 -17.62
C GLY A 105 -17.02 4.61 -17.98
N GLU A 106 -17.81 5.66 -18.08
CA GLU A 106 -19.27 5.57 -18.14
C GLU A 106 -19.77 4.77 -19.34
N TYR A 107 -19.26 5.07 -20.55
CA TYR A 107 -19.70 4.35 -21.76
C TYR A 107 -19.30 2.88 -21.70
N THR A 108 -18.07 2.59 -21.34
CA THR A 108 -17.56 1.21 -21.24
C THR A 108 -18.27 0.44 -20.10
N ALA A 109 -18.52 1.10 -18.97
CA ALA A 109 -19.23 0.50 -17.85
C ALA A 109 -20.67 0.14 -18.20
N ASN A 110 -21.38 0.98 -18.95
CA ASN A 110 -22.74 0.67 -19.42
C ASN A 110 -22.76 -0.57 -20.34
N ILE A 111 -21.80 -0.70 -21.26
CA ILE A 111 -21.67 -1.91 -22.11
C ILE A 111 -21.41 -3.15 -21.25
N ILE A 112 -20.55 -3.05 -20.24
CA ILE A 112 -20.27 -4.16 -19.32
C ILE A 112 -21.54 -4.52 -18.54
N MET A 113 -22.26 -3.53 -18.02
CA MET A 113 -23.51 -3.73 -17.29
C MET A 113 -24.59 -4.43 -18.12
N GLU A 114 -24.67 -4.16 -19.43
CA GLU A 114 -25.58 -4.92 -20.33
C GLU A 114 -25.29 -6.42 -20.25
N VAL A 115 -23.99 -6.81 -20.32
CA VAL A 115 -23.59 -8.22 -20.24
C VAL A 115 -23.89 -8.81 -18.87
N LEU A 116 -23.56 -8.09 -17.79
CA LEU A 116 -23.76 -8.59 -16.43
C LEU A 116 -25.23 -8.76 -16.07
N ASN A 117 -26.10 -7.87 -16.57
CA ASN A 117 -27.55 -7.96 -16.35
C ASN A 117 -28.23 -9.07 -17.18
N GLU A 118 -27.59 -9.58 -18.24
CA GLU A 118 -28.09 -10.72 -19.02
C GLU A 118 -27.82 -12.07 -18.32
N ASP A 119 -27.01 -12.06 -17.25
CA ASP A 119 -26.48 -13.26 -16.58
C ASP A 119 -27.13 -13.54 -15.22
N ASP A 120 -28.45 -13.47 -15.13
CA ASP A 120 -29.20 -13.70 -13.88
C ASP A 120 -29.04 -15.13 -13.30
N ASP A 121 -28.59 -16.11 -14.08
CA ASP A 121 -28.48 -17.53 -13.72
C ASP A 121 -26.99 -17.99 -13.56
N VAL A 122 -26.14 -17.17 -12.99
CA VAL A 122 -24.72 -17.54 -12.79
C VAL A 122 -24.57 -18.44 -11.56
N ASP A 123 -23.89 -19.59 -11.71
CA ASP A 123 -23.58 -20.48 -10.57
C ASP A 123 -22.68 -19.79 -9.55
N ILE A 124 -23.05 -19.90 -8.30
CA ILE A 124 -22.29 -19.40 -7.15
C ILE A 124 -20.99 -20.21 -7.00
N ASN A 125 -19.89 -19.55 -6.72
CA ASN A 125 -18.61 -20.20 -6.45
C ASN A 125 -18.46 -20.58 -4.97
N ASP A 126 -19.22 -21.59 -4.54
CA ASP A 126 -19.17 -22.12 -3.17
C ASP A 126 -17.75 -22.56 -2.77
N SER A 127 -16.97 -23.07 -3.72
CA SER A 127 -15.61 -23.52 -3.43
C SER A 127 -14.69 -22.38 -3.01
N LEU A 128 -14.79 -21.20 -3.63
CA LEU A 128 -14.04 -20.02 -3.25
C LEU A 128 -14.54 -19.44 -1.93
N TYR A 129 -15.87 -19.41 -1.75
CA TYR A 129 -16.49 -19.00 -0.49
C TYR A 129 -15.97 -19.87 0.68
N ASP A 130 -16.09 -21.21 0.55
CA ASP A 130 -15.60 -22.13 1.57
C ASP A 130 -14.08 -22.04 1.80
N TYR A 131 -13.32 -21.76 0.76
CA TYR A 131 -11.87 -21.57 0.87
C TYR A 131 -11.54 -20.37 1.79
N ILE A 132 -12.31 -19.29 1.73
CA ILE A 132 -12.08 -18.06 2.49
C ILE A 132 -12.72 -18.14 3.88
N TYR A 133 -13.98 -18.60 3.98
CA TYR A 133 -14.80 -18.48 5.19
C TYR A 133 -14.89 -19.74 6.06
N ASN A 134 -14.02 -20.72 5.81
CA ASN A 134 -13.95 -21.91 6.63
C ASN A 134 -13.48 -21.58 8.07
N THR A 135 -14.37 -21.79 9.05
CA THR A 135 -14.12 -21.44 10.46
C THR A 135 -12.96 -22.22 11.08
N ASP A 136 -12.72 -23.47 10.65
CA ASP A 136 -11.59 -24.28 11.14
C ASP A 136 -10.26 -23.72 10.64
N LYS A 137 -10.22 -23.15 9.41
CA LYS A 137 -9.05 -22.46 8.89
C LYS A 137 -8.87 -21.11 9.57
N ALA A 138 -9.93 -20.36 9.77
CA ALA A 138 -9.90 -19.01 10.35
C ALA A 138 -9.41 -18.97 11.82
N ASN A 139 -9.38 -20.09 12.51
CA ASN A 139 -8.84 -20.20 13.88
C ASN A 139 -7.39 -20.73 13.93
N ASP A 140 -6.77 -21.02 12.78
CA ASP A 140 -5.41 -21.56 12.64
C ASP A 140 -4.64 -20.70 11.62
N TYR A 141 -3.63 -19.96 12.07
CA TYR A 141 -2.87 -19.05 11.22
C TYR A 141 -2.26 -19.74 9.99
N PHE A 142 -1.70 -20.95 10.15
CA PHE A 142 -1.02 -21.65 9.05
C PHE A 142 -1.99 -22.17 7.99
N LYS A 143 -3.22 -22.46 8.36
CA LYS A 143 -4.30 -22.77 7.41
C LYS A 143 -4.86 -21.53 6.75
N LEU A 144 -4.78 -20.37 7.43
CA LEU A 144 -5.23 -19.07 6.94
C LEU A 144 -4.21 -18.40 6.02
N LYS A 145 -2.92 -18.60 6.25
CA LYS A 145 -1.82 -17.98 5.49
C LYS A 145 -1.99 -18.08 3.95
N PRO A 146 -2.41 -19.23 3.37
CA PRO A 146 -2.68 -19.31 1.93
C PRO A 146 -3.74 -18.33 1.45
N VAL A 147 -4.76 -18.00 2.26
CA VAL A 147 -5.78 -17.00 1.93
C VAL A 147 -5.16 -15.60 1.92
N LEU A 148 -4.28 -15.27 2.88
CA LEU A 148 -3.55 -14.00 2.91
C LEU A 148 -2.65 -13.82 1.67
N ILE A 149 -2.00 -14.90 1.23
CA ILE A 149 -1.17 -14.91 0.00
C ILE A 149 -2.06 -14.72 -1.24
N TRP A 150 -3.23 -15.41 -1.30
CA TRP A 150 -4.18 -15.30 -2.39
C TRP A 150 -4.71 -13.86 -2.54
N LEU A 151 -4.99 -13.16 -1.42
CA LEU A 151 -5.48 -11.78 -1.44
C LEU A 151 -4.59 -10.86 -2.27
N ARG A 152 -3.26 -10.99 -2.19
CA ARG A 152 -2.32 -10.18 -2.97
C ARG A 152 -2.54 -10.31 -4.49
N GLN A 153 -3.00 -11.47 -4.94
CA GLN A 153 -3.23 -11.78 -6.36
C GLN A 153 -4.69 -11.55 -6.79
N SER A 154 -5.57 -11.19 -5.85
CA SER A 154 -6.98 -10.95 -6.16
C SER A 154 -7.16 -9.72 -7.06
N TYR A 155 -8.23 -9.73 -7.86
CA TYR A 155 -8.49 -8.74 -8.91
C TYR A 155 -8.43 -7.28 -8.44
N LEU A 156 -8.94 -7.01 -7.25
CA LEU A 156 -9.02 -5.67 -6.67
C LEU A 156 -7.69 -5.24 -6.02
N LEU A 157 -6.97 -6.19 -5.39
CA LEU A 157 -5.81 -5.87 -4.55
C LEU A 157 -4.48 -5.97 -5.31
N TYR A 158 -4.46 -6.66 -6.44
CA TYR A 158 -3.28 -6.83 -7.29
C TYR A 158 -2.73 -5.49 -7.82
N SER A 159 -1.42 -5.41 -7.92
CA SER A 159 -0.71 -4.31 -8.59
C SER A 159 0.62 -4.82 -9.16
N PRO A 160 0.99 -4.42 -10.40
CA PRO A 160 2.32 -4.70 -10.95
C PRO A 160 3.47 -4.26 -10.05
N LEU A 161 3.34 -3.08 -9.40
CA LEU A 161 4.34 -2.60 -8.44
C LEU A 161 4.52 -3.52 -7.23
N SER A 162 3.45 -4.18 -6.79
CA SER A 162 3.55 -5.17 -5.71
C SER A 162 4.32 -6.42 -6.17
N GLU A 163 4.20 -6.80 -7.44
CA GLU A 163 5.01 -7.90 -8.00
C GLU A 163 6.49 -7.53 -8.12
N GLU A 164 6.82 -6.34 -8.61
CA GLU A 164 8.21 -5.86 -8.69
C GLU A 164 8.87 -5.88 -7.30
N ARG A 165 8.17 -5.38 -6.28
CA ARG A 165 8.65 -5.43 -4.89
C ARG A 165 8.77 -6.86 -4.34
N PHE A 166 7.89 -7.76 -4.75
CA PHE A 166 8.02 -9.17 -4.38
C PHE A 166 9.29 -9.79 -5.00
N GLU A 167 9.58 -9.50 -6.25
CA GLU A 167 10.82 -9.95 -6.91
C GLU A 167 12.08 -9.37 -6.24
N GLU A 168 12.06 -8.10 -5.85
CA GLU A 168 13.15 -7.48 -5.09
C GLU A 168 13.35 -8.16 -3.73
N CYS A 169 12.26 -8.44 -3.02
CA CYS A 169 12.27 -9.14 -1.74
C CYS A 169 12.80 -10.58 -1.91
N LEU A 170 12.32 -11.28 -2.95
CA LEU A 170 12.80 -12.62 -3.31
C LEU A 170 14.30 -12.61 -3.62
N PHE A 171 14.78 -11.64 -4.38
CA PHE A 171 16.20 -11.48 -4.66
C PHE A 171 16.99 -11.30 -3.35
N ARG A 172 16.54 -10.41 -2.46
CA ARG A 172 17.18 -10.18 -1.16
C ARG A 172 17.31 -11.47 -0.36
N TYR A 173 16.24 -12.24 -0.22
CA TYR A 173 16.30 -13.49 0.54
C TYR A 173 17.12 -14.57 -0.17
N SER A 174 17.19 -14.58 -1.49
CA SER A 174 18.02 -15.53 -2.25
C SER A 174 19.52 -15.34 -2.03
N THR A 175 19.95 -14.19 -1.51
CA THR A 175 21.35 -13.96 -1.10
C THR A 175 21.69 -14.58 0.26
N ILE A 176 20.67 -14.89 1.06
CA ILE A 176 20.82 -15.43 2.43
C ILE A 176 20.57 -16.93 2.48
N THR A 177 19.71 -17.44 1.59
CA THR A 177 19.25 -18.83 1.62
C THR A 177 19.09 -19.43 0.21
N LYS A 178 18.69 -20.71 0.12
CA LYS A 178 18.37 -21.35 -1.16
C LYS A 178 17.13 -20.69 -1.79
N LYS A 179 17.05 -20.68 -3.11
CA LYS A 179 15.94 -20.05 -3.85
C LYS A 179 14.54 -20.55 -3.43
N SER A 180 14.41 -21.87 -3.12
CA SER A 180 13.15 -22.43 -2.62
C SER A 180 12.71 -21.84 -1.30
N ASP A 181 13.66 -21.58 -0.41
CA ASP A 181 13.39 -21.04 0.92
C ASP A 181 13.20 -19.53 0.86
N ALA A 182 13.87 -18.87 -0.10
CA ALA A 182 13.71 -17.43 -0.36
C ALA A 182 12.27 -17.07 -0.74
N VAL A 183 11.60 -17.90 -1.56
CA VAL A 183 10.17 -17.71 -1.90
C VAL A 183 9.33 -17.70 -0.63
N TYR A 184 9.57 -18.63 0.27
CA TYR A 184 8.82 -18.74 1.51
C TYR A 184 8.98 -17.51 2.43
N TYR A 185 10.19 -16.96 2.53
CA TYR A 185 10.43 -15.72 3.28
C TYR A 185 9.80 -14.50 2.61
N ALA A 186 9.87 -14.42 1.28
CA ALA A 186 9.23 -13.35 0.55
C ALA A 186 7.70 -13.39 0.71
N GLU A 187 7.07 -14.57 0.59
CA GLU A 187 5.63 -14.74 0.83
C GLU A 187 5.25 -14.40 2.28
N THR A 188 6.08 -14.79 3.25
CA THR A 188 5.87 -14.45 4.66
C THR A 188 5.90 -12.94 4.87
N PHE A 189 6.91 -12.24 4.33
CA PHE A 189 7.00 -10.80 4.39
C PHE A 189 5.75 -10.14 3.76
N PHE A 190 5.42 -10.52 2.52
CA PHE A 190 4.30 -9.91 1.81
C PHE A 190 2.92 -10.21 2.39
N SER A 191 2.74 -11.34 3.09
CA SER A 191 1.48 -11.63 3.79
C SER A 191 1.30 -10.85 5.09
N MET A 192 2.39 -10.26 5.63
CA MET A 192 2.39 -9.55 6.90
C MET A 192 2.57 -8.05 6.75
N ASP A 193 3.56 -7.61 5.96
CA ASP A 193 4.11 -6.26 5.99
C ASP A 193 4.05 -5.54 4.63
N SER A 194 3.22 -6.01 3.71
CA SER A 194 3.05 -5.34 2.41
C SER A 194 1.62 -4.86 2.23
N GLU A 195 1.48 -3.56 2.02
CA GLU A 195 0.18 -2.95 1.72
C GLU A 195 -0.29 -3.37 0.33
N ILE A 196 -1.54 -3.79 0.27
CA ILE A 196 -2.19 -4.22 -0.96
C ILE A 196 -3.49 -3.44 -1.21
N GLY A 197 -3.93 -3.43 -2.45
CA GLY A 197 -5.19 -2.82 -2.86
C GLY A 197 -5.23 -1.30 -2.85
N PRO A 198 -6.34 -0.73 -3.28
CA PRO A 198 -6.47 0.71 -3.48
C PRO A 198 -6.49 1.54 -2.18
N MET A 199 -6.72 0.88 -1.03
CA MET A 199 -6.71 1.53 0.29
C MET A 199 -5.36 1.42 0.99
N ALA A 200 -4.35 0.78 0.39
CA ALA A 200 -3.03 0.56 0.98
C ALA A 200 -3.13 -0.03 2.40
N VAL A 201 -3.67 -1.23 2.51
CA VAL A 201 -3.95 -1.92 3.78
C VAL A 201 -3.27 -3.29 3.77
N LEU A 202 -2.83 -3.75 4.93
CA LEU A 202 -2.18 -5.06 5.07
C LEU A 202 -3.16 -6.21 4.79
N PRO A 203 -2.70 -7.35 4.25
CA PRO A 203 -3.56 -8.48 3.86
C PRO A 203 -4.48 -8.97 4.98
N HIS A 204 -3.96 -9.12 6.20
CA HIS A 204 -4.76 -9.59 7.33
C HIS A 204 -5.88 -8.61 7.74
N LEU A 205 -5.70 -7.30 7.51
CA LEU A 205 -6.74 -6.31 7.78
C LEU A 205 -7.81 -6.31 6.68
N TRP A 206 -7.46 -6.60 5.40
CA TRP A 206 -8.44 -6.85 4.35
C TRP A 206 -9.32 -8.05 4.67
N LEU A 207 -8.71 -9.16 5.09
CA LEU A 207 -9.45 -10.35 5.46
C LEU A 207 -10.33 -10.13 6.71
N ALA A 208 -9.84 -9.33 7.67
CA ALA A 208 -10.65 -8.93 8.83
C ALA A 208 -11.92 -8.17 8.41
N ASP A 209 -11.80 -7.21 7.49
CA ASP A 209 -12.95 -6.44 6.98
C ASP A 209 -13.95 -7.35 6.22
N MET A 210 -13.47 -8.32 5.44
CA MET A 210 -14.31 -9.34 4.79
C MET A 210 -15.05 -10.19 5.84
N TYR A 211 -14.35 -10.66 6.87
CA TYR A 211 -14.94 -11.45 7.96
C TYR A 211 -15.97 -10.65 8.76
N PHE A 212 -15.75 -9.37 9.01
CA PHE A 212 -16.75 -8.49 9.61
C PHE A 212 -18.02 -8.43 8.76
N GLY A 213 -17.89 -8.33 7.44
CA GLY A 213 -19.01 -8.35 6.50
C GLY A 213 -19.85 -9.62 6.55
N HIS A 214 -19.24 -10.75 6.92
CA HIS A 214 -19.87 -12.08 7.04
C HIS A 214 -20.22 -12.47 8.48
N ASN A 215 -20.29 -11.53 9.42
CA ASN A 215 -20.61 -11.76 10.82
C ASN A 215 -19.64 -12.69 11.58
N MET A 216 -18.43 -12.91 11.08
CA MET A 216 -17.36 -13.66 11.74
C MET A 216 -16.53 -12.74 12.67
N GLN A 217 -17.19 -12.19 13.67
CA GLN A 217 -16.66 -11.13 14.55
C GLN A 217 -15.41 -11.56 15.32
N LYS A 218 -15.39 -12.82 15.79
CA LYS A 218 -14.27 -13.37 16.58
C LYS A 218 -13.04 -13.51 15.70
N GLU A 219 -13.19 -14.08 14.53
CA GLU A 219 -12.13 -14.33 13.55
C GLU A 219 -11.58 -13.02 12.99
N ALA A 220 -12.44 -12.06 12.69
CA ALA A 220 -12.06 -10.71 12.31
C ALA A 220 -11.21 -10.02 13.40
N LYS A 221 -11.62 -10.15 14.67
CA LYS A 221 -10.86 -9.60 15.80
C LYS A 221 -9.50 -10.28 15.96
N ASN A 222 -9.41 -11.59 15.75
CA ASN A 222 -8.14 -12.32 15.77
C ASN A 222 -7.18 -11.78 14.71
N LEU A 223 -7.66 -11.51 13.49
CA LEU A 223 -6.88 -10.90 12.40
C LEU A 223 -6.46 -9.47 12.72
N THR A 224 -7.35 -8.66 13.27
CA THR A 224 -7.03 -7.28 13.65
C THR A 224 -5.96 -7.22 14.75
N ASN A 225 -5.94 -8.21 15.63
CA ASN A 225 -4.97 -8.32 16.74
C ASN A 225 -3.78 -9.23 16.41
N LEU A 226 -3.57 -9.58 15.15
CA LEU A 226 -2.43 -10.38 14.74
C LEU A 226 -1.13 -9.62 15.04
N GLU A 227 -0.23 -10.27 15.78
CA GLU A 227 1.12 -9.77 16.05
C GLU A 227 2.13 -10.55 15.21
N TYR A 228 3.16 -9.88 14.69
CA TYR A 228 4.20 -10.54 13.91
C TYR A 228 5.57 -9.90 14.14
N CYS A 229 6.61 -10.71 13.95
CA CYS A 229 7.98 -10.24 13.84
C CYS A 229 8.48 -10.61 12.44
N LEU A 230 8.92 -9.62 11.69
CA LEU A 230 9.53 -9.81 10.38
C LEU A 230 10.79 -10.67 10.49
N PRO A 231 11.27 -11.26 9.38
CA PRO A 231 12.48 -12.07 9.40
C PRO A 231 13.67 -11.33 10.02
N ASP A 232 14.16 -11.85 11.15
CA ASP A 232 15.24 -11.26 11.94
C ASP A 232 16.17 -12.34 12.50
N MET A 233 17.29 -11.91 13.03
CA MET A 233 18.23 -12.74 13.80
C MET A 233 17.76 -12.86 15.26
N PHE A 234 17.81 -14.08 15.79
CA PHE A 234 17.43 -14.36 17.16
C PHE A 234 18.53 -15.09 17.91
N GLU A 235 18.64 -14.80 19.20
CA GLU A 235 19.36 -15.59 20.19
C GLU A 235 18.36 -16.41 21.00
N VAL A 236 18.62 -17.69 21.21
CA VAL A 236 17.86 -18.53 22.14
C VAL A 236 18.37 -18.26 23.56
N ILE A 237 17.66 -17.42 24.33
CA ILE A 237 18.08 -17.03 25.68
C ILE A 237 17.64 -18.03 26.75
N GLU A 238 16.51 -18.70 26.54
CA GLU A 238 16.00 -19.79 27.37
C GLU A 238 15.40 -20.89 26.50
N ALA A 239 15.59 -22.15 26.91
CA ALA A 239 14.93 -23.30 26.31
C ALA A 239 14.82 -24.42 27.34
N ASP A 240 13.61 -24.93 27.54
CA ASP A 240 13.32 -26.12 28.34
C ASP A 240 12.37 -27.06 27.58
N ALA A 241 11.83 -28.06 28.23
CA ALA A 241 10.94 -29.04 27.60
C ALA A 241 9.58 -28.45 27.16
N THR A 242 9.19 -27.29 27.66
CA THR A 242 7.86 -26.71 27.48
C THR A 242 7.85 -25.45 26.63
N TYR A 243 8.89 -24.63 26.74
CA TYR A 243 8.97 -23.36 26.03
C TYR A 243 10.39 -22.96 25.63
N THR A 244 10.46 -22.06 24.69
CA THR A 244 11.69 -21.40 24.26
C THR A 244 11.47 -19.88 24.28
N VAL A 245 12.47 -19.13 24.75
CA VAL A 245 12.47 -17.66 24.63
C VAL A 245 13.54 -17.24 23.63
N LEU A 246 13.09 -16.57 22.59
CA LEU A 246 13.93 -15.97 21.55
C LEU A 246 14.07 -14.47 21.82
N LYS A 247 15.26 -13.94 21.59
CA LYS A 247 15.55 -12.51 21.65
C LYS A 247 16.04 -12.05 20.27
N ASN A 248 15.36 -11.05 19.69
CA ASN A 248 15.71 -10.55 18.37
C ASN A 248 16.86 -9.52 18.39
N SER A 249 17.24 -9.02 17.22
CA SER A 249 18.31 -8.01 17.06
C SER A 249 17.95 -6.63 17.67
N LYS A 250 16.66 -6.38 17.94
CA LYS A 250 16.15 -5.15 18.58
C LYS A 250 16.02 -5.26 20.12
N ASP A 251 16.50 -6.36 20.71
CA ASP A 251 16.38 -6.69 22.14
C ASP A 251 14.95 -7.03 22.63
N GLU A 252 14.04 -7.37 21.72
CA GLU A 252 12.68 -7.82 22.05
C GLU A 252 12.64 -9.33 22.29
N GLU A 253 11.82 -9.78 23.27
CA GLU A 253 11.73 -11.16 23.68
C GLU A 253 10.40 -11.81 23.27
N TYR A 254 10.49 -13.02 22.75
CA TYR A 254 9.36 -13.79 22.23
C TYR A 254 9.34 -15.18 22.86
N ARG A 255 8.20 -15.53 23.48
CA ARG A 255 8.01 -16.84 24.09
C ARG A 255 7.26 -17.76 23.13
N LEU A 256 7.87 -18.89 22.78
CA LEU A 256 7.33 -19.92 21.90
C LEU A 256 7.12 -21.21 22.68
N LYS A 257 6.16 -22.05 22.28
CA LYS A 257 6.12 -23.45 22.71
C LYS A 257 7.33 -24.21 22.15
N ASN A 258 7.96 -25.01 22.97
CA ASN A 258 9.12 -25.79 22.55
C ASN A 258 8.68 -27.10 21.88
N GLU A 259 8.21 -27.02 20.63
CA GLU A 259 7.84 -28.19 19.82
C GLU A 259 9.07 -28.83 19.11
N TYR A 260 10.22 -28.10 19.09
CA TYR A 260 11.42 -28.45 18.33
C TYR A 260 12.67 -28.38 19.20
N SER A 261 12.73 -29.23 20.25
CA SER A 261 13.79 -29.23 21.25
C SER A 261 15.22 -29.43 20.72
N ASP A 262 15.36 -29.98 19.52
CA ASP A 262 16.66 -30.17 18.89
C ASP A 262 17.22 -28.91 18.22
N ILE A 263 16.36 -27.98 17.83
CA ILE A 263 16.71 -26.74 17.15
C ILE A 263 16.93 -25.61 18.16
N PHE A 264 16.09 -25.54 19.19
CA PHE A 264 16.12 -24.48 20.19
C PHE A 264 16.93 -24.89 21.42
N ARG A 265 18.24 -24.68 21.34
CA ARG A 265 19.15 -24.86 22.49
C ARG A 265 19.59 -23.48 22.98
N LYS A 266 19.59 -23.28 24.27
CA LYS A 266 20.12 -22.05 24.89
C LYS A 266 21.50 -21.71 24.34
N GLY A 267 21.67 -20.44 23.88
CA GLY A 267 22.87 -19.92 23.26
C GLY A 267 22.98 -20.23 21.75
N ALA A 268 21.98 -20.87 21.13
CA ALA A 268 21.90 -20.98 19.67
C ALA A 268 21.47 -19.66 19.04
N TYR A 269 21.87 -19.46 17.79
CA TYR A 269 21.49 -18.30 16.97
C TYR A 269 20.80 -18.79 15.72
N LEU A 270 19.70 -18.11 15.36
CA LEU A 270 18.87 -18.48 14.22
C LEU A 270 18.33 -17.25 13.50
N TYR A 271 17.93 -17.44 12.24
CA TYR A 271 17.21 -16.47 11.45
C TYR A 271 15.82 -17.03 11.13
N SER A 272 14.77 -16.27 11.44
CA SER A 272 13.39 -16.69 11.24
C SER A 272 12.45 -15.49 11.28
N ALA A 273 11.14 -15.72 11.02
CA ALA A 273 10.06 -14.81 11.31
C ALA A 273 9.10 -15.42 12.34
N LEU A 274 8.38 -14.59 13.06
CA LEU A 274 7.45 -15.05 14.10
C LEU A 274 6.05 -14.48 13.88
N VAL A 275 5.05 -15.20 14.37
CA VAL A 275 3.66 -14.77 14.37
C VAL A 275 2.99 -15.16 15.67
N LYS A 276 2.03 -14.35 16.14
CA LYS A 276 1.15 -14.64 17.25
C LYS A 276 -0.29 -14.35 16.85
N TYR A 277 -1.12 -15.39 16.91
CA TYR A 277 -2.50 -15.36 16.43
C TYR A 277 -3.47 -15.95 17.43
N ALA A 278 -4.64 -15.35 17.60
CA ALA A 278 -5.77 -15.88 18.38
C ALA A 278 -5.46 -16.23 19.85
N ASN A 279 -4.69 -15.41 20.55
CA ASN A 279 -4.23 -15.66 21.93
C ASN A 279 -3.29 -16.87 22.14
N ASN A 280 -2.73 -17.40 21.06
CA ASN A 280 -1.70 -18.43 21.14
C ASN A 280 -0.37 -17.82 21.62
N ASP A 281 0.59 -18.71 21.98
CA ASP A 281 1.98 -18.30 22.11
C ASP A 281 2.55 -17.89 20.74
N TRP A 282 3.72 -17.27 20.71
CA TRP A 282 4.43 -17.02 19.46
C TRP A 282 4.80 -18.33 18.75
N GLU A 283 4.71 -18.32 17.44
CA GLU A 283 5.01 -19.47 16.58
C GLU A 283 5.97 -19.05 15.46
N ILE A 284 6.75 -19.98 14.95
CA ILE A 284 7.63 -19.73 13.80
C ILE A 284 6.78 -19.54 12.55
N ASN A 285 6.96 -18.40 11.90
CA ASN A 285 6.29 -18.08 10.64
C ASN A 285 7.28 -18.20 9.48
N GLY A 286 7.60 -19.41 9.10
CA GLY A 286 8.54 -19.64 8.01
C GLY A 286 9.56 -20.74 8.34
N GLY A 287 10.67 -20.70 7.61
CA GLY A 287 11.81 -21.57 7.90
C GLY A 287 12.63 -21.07 9.10
N VAL A 288 13.45 -21.97 9.61
CA VAL A 288 14.49 -21.63 10.60
C VAL A 288 15.85 -21.89 9.98
N LEU A 289 16.69 -20.86 9.89
CA LEU A 289 18.07 -20.99 9.43
C LEU A 289 19.01 -20.85 10.62
N SER A 290 19.91 -21.81 10.80
CA SER A 290 20.97 -21.68 11.80
C SER A 290 21.87 -20.51 11.46
N SER A 291 22.26 -19.74 12.47
CA SER A 291 23.14 -18.58 12.33
C SER A 291 24.26 -18.59 13.37
N THR A 292 25.04 -17.53 13.42
CA THR A 292 26.18 -17.36 14.33
C THR A 292 25.99 -16.14 15.21
N LYS A 293 26.66 -16.13 16.36
CA LYS A 293 26.74 -14.94 17.23
C LYS A 293 27.26 -13.71 16.47
N GLU A 294 28.24 -13.87 15.59
CA GLU A 294 28.80 -12.78 14.83
C GLU A 294 27.74 -12.09 13.93
N ASN A 295 26.89 -12.90 13.24
CA ASN A 295 25.83 -12.35 12.41
C ASN A 295 24.75 -11.67 13.25
N TYR A 296 24.38 -12.24 14.39
CA TYR A 296 23.44 -11.62 15.33
C TYR A 296 23.98 -10.27 15.85
N ASP A 297 25.22 -10.23 16.31
CA ASP A 297 25.85 -8.99 16.82
C ASP A 297 25.96 -7.92 15.73
N LYS A 298 26.29 -8.30 14.48
CA LYS A 298 26.29 -7.36 13.34
C LYS A 298 24.90 -6.78 13.07
N MET A 299 23.86 -7.61 13.06
CA MET A 299 22.48 -7.15 12.86
C MET A 299 22.05 -6.22 13.99
N ARG A 300 22.31 -6.58 15.23
CA ARG A 300 22.01 -5.79 16.42
C ARG A 300 22.69 -4.41 16.40
N MET A 301 23.97 -4.37 16.05
CA MET A 301 24.70 -3.10 15.91
C MET A 301 24.08 -2.22 14.84
N ARG A 302 23.76 -2.79 13.67
CA ARG A 302 23.10 -2.07 12.57
C ARG A 302 21.74 -1.50 12.98
N GLN A 303 20.92 -2.30 13.66
CA GLN A 303 19.61 -1.84 14.15
C GLN A 303 19.75 -0.70 15.17
N ALA A 304 20.70 -0.81 16.10
CA ALA A 304 20.95 0.22 17.09
C ALA A 304 21.46 1.55 16.46
N GLU A 305 22.29 1.46 15.43
CA GLU A 305 22.77 2.63 14.67
C GLU A 305 21.63 3.29 13.89
N LEU A 306 20.79 2.52 13.21
CA LEU A 306 19.62 3.03 12.50
C LEU A 306 18.67 3.74 13.46
N LYS A 307 18.28 3.08 14.54
CA LYS A 307 17.38 3.64 15.56
C LYS A 307 17.95 4.96 16.11
N LYS A 308 19.22 4.97 16.49
CA LYS A 308 19.89 6.18 16.99
C LYS A 308 19.91 7.29 15.95
N SER A 309 20.19 6.98 14.69
CA SER A 309 20.18 7.95 13.60
C SER A 309 18.80 8.60 13.45
N TYR A 310 17.73 7.82 13.48
CA TYR A 310 16.36 8.32 13.36
C TYR A 310 15.91 9.13 14.58
N GLU A 311 16.13 8.61 15.79
CA GLU A 311 15.73 9.29 17.03
C GLU A 311 16.42 10.64 17.20
N LEU A 312 17.64 10.79 16.72
CA LEU A 312 18.42 12.03 16.85
C LEU A 312 18.23 13.00 15.67
N ALA A 313 17.94 12.48 14.47
CA ALA A 313 17.88 13.30 13.25
C ALA A 313 16.74 14.32 13.31
N TYR A 314 15.53 13.89 13.60
CA TYR A 314 14.35 14.78 13.61
C TYR A 314 14.48 15.95 14.60
N PRO A 315 14.78 15.75 15.89
CA PRO A 315 14.96 16.84 16.83
C PRO A 315 16.06 17.81 16.42
N LEU A 316 17.16 17.28 15.87
CA LEU A 316 18.30 18.09 15.42
C LEU A 316 17.90 18.96 14.23
N TYR A 317 17.25 18.39 13.22
CA TYR A 317 16.76 19.12 12.06
C TYR A 317 15.74 20.19 12.46
N MET A 318 14.80 19.87 13.33
CA MET A 318 13.84 20.84 13.85
C MET A 318 14.49 22.00 14.58
N LYS A 319 15.53 21.74 15.38
CA LYS A 319 16.33 22.78 16.05
C LYS A 319 17.03 23.68 15.02
N ARG A 320 17.65 23.09 13.98
CA ARG A 320 18.40 23.82 12.93
C ARG A 320 17.49 24.65 12.01
N THR A 321 16.21 24.24 11.86
CA THR A 321 15.20 25.00 11.09
C THR A 321 14.41 26.00 11.91
N GLY A 322 14.65 26.09 13.23
CA GLY A 322 13.82 26.92 14.10
C GLY A 322 12.39 26.44 14.25
N GLY A 323 12.16 25.15 14.18
CA GLY A 323 10.85 24.51 14.32
C GLY A 323 10.04 24.39 13.02
N LYS A 324 10.60 24.78 11.88
CA LYS A 324 9.90 24.71 10.59
C LYS A 324 10.15 23.36 9.92
N ARG A 325 9.06 22.67 9.56
CA ARG A 325 9.12 21.39 8.84
C ARG A 325 9.24 21.56 7.33
N LEU A 326 8.83 22.70 6.76
CA LEU A 326 8.88 22.99 5.32
C LEU A 326 9.98 24.01 4.99
N ALA A 327 10.64 23.79 3.86
CA ALA A 327 11.46 24.77 3.18
C ALA A 327 11.07 24.82 1.69
N PHE A 328 11.05 26.03 1.12
CA PHE A 328 10.68 26.30 -0.26
C PHE A 328 11.92 26.77 -1.02
N LEU A 329 12.41 25.96 -1.94
CA LEU A 329 13.70 26.10 -2.58
C LEU A 329 13.50 26.14 -4.11
N GLU A 330 13.93 27.23 -4.74
CA GLU A 330 13.68 27.48 -6.16
C GLU A 330 14.65 26.74 -7.08
N ASN A 331 15.84 26.48 -6.57
CA ASN A 331 16.92 25.90 -7.37
C ASN A 331 17.86 25.03 -6.53
N ILE A 332 18.76 24.33 -7.21
CA ILE A 332 19.71 23.40 -6.59
C ILE A 332 20.68 24.10 -5.62
N GLN A 333 21.06 25.36 -5.87
CA GLN A 333 21.97 26.09 -4.99
C GLN A 333 21.33 26.33 -3.62
N GLN A 334 20.08 26.79 -3.60
CA GLN A 334 19.31 26.96 -2.35
C GLN A 334 19.11 25.63 -1.62
N LEU A 335 18.87 24.55 -2.36
CA LEU A 335 18.75 23.21 -1.78
C LEU A 335 20.06 22.76 -1.11
N GLN A 336 21.20 22.94 -1.78
CA GLN A 336 22.51 22.59 -1.24
C GLN A 336 22.86 23.42 0.01
N GLU A 337 22.59 24.72 -0.01
CA GLU A 337 22.79 25.61 1.15
C GLU A 337 21.90 25.20 2.32
N TRP A 338 20.64 24.87 2.04
CA TRP A 338 19.71 24.41 3.07
C TRP A 338 20.14 23.04 3.66
N LEU A 339 20.53 22.08 2.82
CA LEU A 339 21.03 20.78 3.28
C LEU A 339 22.30 20.92 4.14
N LYS A 340 23.27 21.74 3.74
CA LYS A 340 24.46 22.04 4.53
C LYS A 340 24.13 22.63 5.91
N LYS A 341 23.09 23.46 5.98
CA LYS A 341 22.61 24.03 7.24
C LYS A 341 21.95 22.97 8.14
N ILE A 342 21.16 22.06 7.55
CA ILE A 342 20.38 21.05 8.28
C ILE A 342 21.25 19.87 8.68
N SER A 343 22.12 19.41 7.82
CA SER A 343 23.00 18.25 8.00
C SER A 343 24.41 18.59 7.54
N PRO A 344 25.18 19.38 8.33
CA PRO A 344 26.54 19.76 7.97
C PRO A 344 27.49 18.58 7.82
N GLU A 345 27.16 17.45 8.44
CA GLU A 345 27.88 16.19 8.39
C GLU A 345 27.66 15.39 7.10
N MET A 346 26.68 15.79 6.27
CA MET A 346 26.35 15.11 5.02
C MET A 346 27.46 15.36 3.97
N ASP A 347 27.94 14.28 3.37
CA ASP A 347 28.83 14.40 2.21
C ASP A 347 28.08 14.87 0.98
N MET A 348 28.17 16.15 0.69
CA MET A 348 27.46 16.76 -0.44
C MET A 348 27.98 16.30 -1.80
N THR A 349 29.18 15.72 -1.88
CA THR A 349 29.75 15.25 -3.15
C THR A 349 29.03 14.02 -3.66
N GLU A 350 28.64 13.09 -2.76
CA GLU A 350 27.85 11.91 -3.13
C GLU A 350 26.38 12.25 -3.39
N VAL A 351 25.85 13.29 -2.72
CA VAL A 351 24.43 13.64 -2.78
C VAL A 351 24.11 14.53 -3.99
N CYS A 352 25.02 15.42 -4.40
CA CYS A 352 24.75 16.42 -5.43
C CYS A 352 24.37 15.84 -6.79
N ASP A 353 24.93 14.69 -7.18
CA ASP A 353 24.66 14.06 -8.47
C ASP A 353 23.23 13.52 -8.59
N HIS A 354 22.53 13.37 -7.47
CA HIS A 354 21.17 12.81 -7.39
C HIS A 354 20.12 13.85 -7.00
N LEU A 355 20.53 15.12 -6.75
CA LEU A 355 19.56 16.15 -6.37
C LEU A 355 18.79 16.68 -7.58
N PRO A 356 17.45 16.86 -7.45
CA PRO A 356 16.64 17.46 -8.49
C PRO A 356 17.07 18.93 -8.76
N SER A 357 17.07 19.33 -10.01
CA SER A 357 17.55 20.68 -10.44
C SER A 357 16.51 21.79 -10.36
N GLY A 358 15.22 21.43 -10.36
CA GLY A 358 14.10 22.37 -10.36
C GLY A 358 13.65 22.83 -8.97
N PRO A 359 12.54 23.57 -8.89
CA PRO A 359 11.96 23.99 -7.62
C PRO A 359 11.57 22.81 -6.73
N GLN A 360 11.93 22.89 -5.44
CA GLN A 360 11.74 21.82 -4.48
C GLN A 360 11.01 22.30 -3.23
N VAL A 361 10.20 21.41 -2.68
CA VAL A 361 9.76 21.52 -1.29
C VAL A 361 10.53 20.48 -0.49
N ALA A 362 11.32 20.94 0.47
CA ALA A 362 11.97 20.05 1.43
C ALA A 362 11.10 19.95 2.69
N PHE A 363 10.88 18.74 3.16
CA PHE A 363 10.04 18.44 4.32
C PHE A 363 10.81 17.59 5.32
N ILE A 364 10.79 17.97 6.59
CA ILE A 364 11.39 17.22 7.68
C ILE A 364 10.38 16.21 8.20
N SER A 365 10.61 14.96 7.87
CA SER A 365 9.84 13.81 8.30
C SER A 365 10.35 13.27 9.62
N LYS A 366 9.45 12.77 10.47
CA LYS A 366 9.83 12.03 11.69
C LYS A 366 10.40 10.66 11.36
N LYS A 367 9.99 10.08 10.24
CA LYS A 367 10.25 8.68 9.86
C LYS A 367 11.27 8.58 8.71
N ALA A 368 11.12 9.40 7.68
CA ALA A 368 11.95 9.34 6.48
C ALA A 368 13.10 10.38 6.46
N GLY A 369 13.33 11.11 7.55
CA GLY A 369 14.38 12.13 7.60
C GLY A 369 14.04 13.37 6.77
N ILE A 370 14.71 13.59 5.64
CA ILE A 370 14.44 14.70 4.73
C ILE A 370 13.80 14.19 3.46
N ILE A 371 12.58 14.64 3.19
CA ILE A 371 11.82 14.34 1.98
C ILE A 371 11.95 15.53 1.03
N LEU A 372 12.30 15.28 -0.22
CA LEU A 372 12.32 16.27 -1.30
C LEU A 372 11.15 16.01 -2.25
N ALA A 373 10.33 17.04 -2.47
CA ALA A 373 9.19 16.98 -3.36
C ALA A 373 9.34 18.02 -4.49
N PRO A 374 9.69 17.56 -5.71
CA PRO A 374 9.92 18.46 -6.85
C PRO A 374 8.61 19.01 -7.42
N ASN A 375 8.68 20.22 -7.98
CA ASN A 375 7.64 20.84 -8.80
C ASN A 375 6.29 21.12 -8.13
N ILE A 376 6.19 21.01 -6.79
CA ILE A 376 4.93 21.24 -6.07
C ILE A 376 4.86 22.61 -5.35
N ILE A 377 5.91 23.40 -5.43
CA ILE A 377 6.11 24.63 -4.65
C ILE A 377 4.96 25.66 -4.84
N HIS A 378 4.41 25.77 -6.04
CA HIS A 378 3.35 26.74 -6.36
C HIS A 378 1.96 26.31 -5.89
N ALA A 379 1.76 25.03 -5.52
CA ALA A 379 0.48 24.53 -5.01
C ALA A 379 0.31 24.75 -3.50
N ILE A 380 1.38 25.07 -2.77
CA ILE A 380 1.36 25.11 -1.31
C ILE A 380 1.09 26.50 -0.79
N LYS A 381 -0.08 26.70 -0.18
CA LYS A 381 -0.50 27.93 0.48
C LYS A 381 0.11 28.01 1.88
N CYS A 382 1.21 28.74 2.00
CA CYS A 382 1.91 28.96 3.25
C CYS A 382 2.45 30.37 3.29
N SER A 383 2.39 31.03 4.47
CA SER A 383 2.93 32.39 4.65
C SER A 383 4.44 32.47 4.38
N ASP A 384 5.13 31.37 4.63
CA ASP A 384 6.57 31.25 4.44
C ASP A 384 6.94 30.88 3.00
N ASN A 385 5.96 30.61 2.13
CA ASN A 385 6.18 30.28 0.72
C ASN A 385 6.10 31.53 -0.16
N PRO A 386 7.24 32.10 -0.58
CA PRO A 386 7.23 33.31 -1.40
C PRO A 386 6.76 33.07 -2.84
N TYR A 387 6.80 31.80 -3.30
CA TYR A 387 6.47 31.43 -4.68
C TYR A 387 4.97 31.29 -4.90
N TYR A 388 4.20 30.97 -3.87
CA TYR A 388 2.75 30.90 -3.95
C TYR A 388 2.10 32.23 -4.36
N ARG A 389 2.61 33.36 -3.85
CA ARG A 389 2.07 34.72 -4.13
C ARG A 389 2.58 35.33 -5.44
N LYS A 390 3.72 34.86 -5.95
CA LYS A 390 4.33 35.37 -7.19
C LYS A 390 3.77 34.68 -8.42
N CYS A 391 2.86 33.73 -8.25
CA CYS A 391 2.30 32.98 -9.35
C CYS A 391 1.13 33.77 -9.97
N ASP A 392 1.42 34.63 -10.92
CA ASP A 392 0.40 35.24 -11.80
C ASP A 392 -0.21 34.22 -12.77
N ALA A 393 0.34 33.00 -12.80
CA ALA A 393 -0.05 31.97 -13.73
C ALA A 393 -0.80 30.85 -13.01
N GLN A 394 -2.11 30.84 -13.16
CA GLN A 394 -2.99 29.70 -12.93
C GLN A 394 -2.36 28.39 -13.47
N THR A 395 -1.58 28.46 -14.53
CA THR A 395 -0.83 27.38 -15.15
C THR A 395 0.19 26.72 -14.20
N LEU A 396 1.05 27.52 -13.50
CA LEU A 396 2.07 26.95 -12.60
C LEU A 396 1.46 26.29 -11.37
N GLN A 397 0.33 26.82 -10.86
CA GLN A 397 -0.40 26.16 -9.80
C GLN A 397 -1.01 24.83 -10.28
N GLN A 398 -1.61 24.81 -11.47
CA GLN A 398 -2.16 23.60 -12.07
C GLN A 398 -1.07 22.55 -12.32
N GLU A 399 0.09 22.94 -12.86
CA GLU A 399 1.23 22.05 -13.06
C GLU A 399 1.72 21.45 -11.73
N SER A 400 1.82 22.26 -10.68
CA SER A 400 2.22 21.80 -9.35
C SER A 400 1.20 20.83 -8.74
N ILE A 401 -0.10 21.05 -8.96
CA ILE A 401 -1.14 20.15 -8.50
C ILE A 401 -1.12 18.83 -9.30
N VAL A 402 -0.90 18.91 -10.61
CA VAL A 402 -0.71 17.71 -11.45
C VAL A 402 0.53 16.94 -10.97
N ALA A 403 1.61 17.62 -10.56
CA ALA A 403 2.78 16.95 -9.97
C ALA A 403 2.45 16.25 -8.65
N ILE A 404 1.59 16.82 -7.80
CA ILE A 404 1.11 16.15 -6.59
C ILE A 404 0.26 14.92 -6.94
N ILE A 405 -0.63 15.03 -7.91
CA ILE A 405 -1.51 13.94 -8.35
C ILE A 405 -0.69 12.82 -9.00
N ASN A 406 0.30 13.13 -9.83
CA ASN A 406 1.18 12.15 -10.44
C ASN A 406 2.16 11.50 -9.46
N THR A 407 2.18 11.99 -8.25
CA THR A 407 2.66 11.35 -7.01
C THR A 407 4.10 10.81 -6.96
N GLU A 408 4.90 10.89 -8.00
CA GLU A 408 6.31 10.50 -7.92
C GLU A 408 7.08 11.34 -6.90
N ALA A 409 6.55 12.52 -6.59
CA ALA A 409 7.18 13.53 -5.78
C ALA A 409 6.65 13.64 -4.34
N VAL A 410 5.52 13.00 -3.98
CA VAL A 410 4.86 13.32 -2.71
C VAL A 410 4.77 12.11 -1.78
N HIS A 411 5.49 12.18 -0.67
CA HIS A 411 5.39 11.20 0.40
C HIS A 411 4.09 11.40 1.21
N PRO A 412 3.39 10.35 1.65
CA PRO A 412 2.14 10.45 2.42
C PRO A 412 2.24 11.34 3.67
N GLU A 413 3.33 11.28 4.42
CA GLU A 413 3.50 12.15 5.60
C GLU A 413 3.52 13.64 5.24
N LEU A 414 4.16 14.02 4.12
CA LEU A 414 4.08 15.38 3.60
C LEU A 414 2.66 15.72 3.15
N LEU A 415 2.01 14.82 2.42
CA LEU A 415 0.65 15.04 1.93
C LEU A 415 -0.33 15.27 3.10
N HIS A 416 -0.30 14.39 4.12
CA HIS A 416 -1.14 14.55 5.30
C HIS A 416 -0.82 15.85 6.06
N TYR A 417 0.46 16.20 6.20
CA TYR A 417 0.84 17.47 6.81
C TYR A 417 0.25 18.67 6.06
N LEU A 418 0.27 18.66 4.73
CA LEU A 418 -0.31 19.74 3.91
C LEU A 418 -1.83 19.79 4.02
N LEU A 419 -2.51 18.64 4.05
CA LEU A 419 -3.98 18.56 4.20
C LEU A 419 -4.42 19.01 5.60
N ASP A 420 -3.79 18.51 6.65
CA ASP A 420 -4.12 18.80 8.05
C ASP A 420 -3.94 20.30 8.40
N ASN A 421 -3.05 20.99 7.69
CA ASN A 421 -2.79 22.42 7.88
C ASN A 421 -3.48 23.32 6.84
N ASP A 422 -4.40 22.78 6.03
CA ASP A 422 -5.12 23.50 4.96
C ASP A 422 -4.18 24.26 4.00
N MET A 423 -3.04 23.65 3.68
CA MET A 423 -2.01 24.23 2.83
C MET A 423 -2.19 23.92 1.34
N LEU A 424 -3.09 23.02 0.98
CA LEU A 424 -3.42 22.73 -0.42
C LEU A 424 -4.67 23.49 -0.83
N GLN A 425 -4.59 24.22 -1.95
CA GLN A 425 -5.76 24.89 -2.51
C GLN A 425 -6.63 23.93 -3.33
N ASP A 426 -7.94 24.23 -3.34
CA ASP A 426 -8.82 23.74 -4.40
C ASP A 426 -8.39 24.40 -5.71
N ALA A 427 -7.76 23.63 -6.57
CA ALA A 427 -7.42 24.10 -7.90
C ALA A 427 -8.54 23.76 -8.88
N ASP A 428 -8.85 24.71 -9.72
CA ASP A 428 -9.70 24.46 -10.87
C ASP A 428 -8.89 23.71 -11.93
N LEU A 429 -9.04 22.38 -11.95
CA LEU A 429 -8.45 21.49 -12.94
C LEU A 429 -9.40 21.23 -14.12
N SER A 430 -10.42 22.07 -14.34
CA SER A 430 -11.43 21.87 -15.38
C SER A 430 -10.86 21.81 -16.80
N ASN A 431 -9.68 22.39 -17.04
CA ASN A 431 -8.98 22.24 -18.31
C ASN A 431 -8.37 20.86 -18.53
N ASN A 432 -7.97 20.18 -17.44
CA ASN A 432 -7.38 18.84 -17.47
C ASN A 432 -8.45 17.76 -17.25
N PHE A 433 -9.49 18.10 -16.50
CA PHE A 433 -10.59 17.22 -16.11
C PHE A 433 -11.90 17.95 -16.35
N PRO A 434 -12.49 17.86 -17.56
CA PRO A 434 -13.76 18.50 -17.86
C PRO A 434 -14.86 17.97 -16.94
N SER A 435 -15.65 18.87 -16.38
CA SER A 435 -16.79 18.71 -15.50
C SER A 435 -16.54 19.19 -14.05
N GLU A 436 -17.58 19.20 -13.22
CA GLU A 436 -17.47 19.54 -11.79
C GLU A 436 -16.43 18.70 -11.02
N LEU A 437 -16.09 17.54 -11.57
CA LEU A 437 -15.03 16.69 -11.08
C LEU A 437 -13.68 17.40 -10.97
N GLY A 438 -13.31 18.20 -11.98
CA GLY A 438 -12.07 18.98 -11.96
C GLY A 438 -11.97 19.97 -10.81
N LYS A 439 -13.12 20.43 -10.27
CA LYS A 439 -13.16 21.35 -9.11
C LYS A 439 -13.08 20.61 -7.78
N ASN A 440 -13.60 19.38 -7.69
CA ASN A 440 -13.79 18.65 -6.44
C ASN A 440 -12.88 17.45 -6.26
N ILE A 441 -12.28 16.94 -7.34
CA ILE A 441 -11.46 15.70 -7.29
C ILE A 441 -10.29 15.83 -6.34
N PHE A 442 -9.57 16.95 -6.40
CA PHE A 442 -8.27 17.06 -5.79
C PHE A 442 -8.35 16.89 -4.27
N LYS A 443 -8.98 17.82 -3.57
CA LYS A 443 -8.94 17.86 -2.10
C LYS A 443 -9.59 16.65 -1.44
N ARG A 444 -10.65 16.11 -2.07
CA ARG A 444 -11.42 15.00 -1.53
C ARG A 444 -10.84 13.63 -1.83
N ASN A 445 -10.06 13.49 -2.90
CA ASN A 445 -9.61 12.18 -3.38
C ASN A 445 -8.09 12.03 -3.40
N ILE A 446 -7.32 13.08 -3.10
CA ILE A 446 -5.86 13.04 -3.24
C ILE A 446 -5.19 11.98 -2.36
N ASP A 447 -5.68 11.76 -1.14
CA ASP A 447 -5.16 10.70 -0.28
C ASP A 447 -5.48 9.30 -0.85
N PHE A 448 -6.69 9.09 -1.38
CA PHE A 448 -7.04 7.84 -2.06
C PHE A 448 -6.18 7.61 -3.31
N ILE A 449 -5.96 8.65 -4.12
CA ILE A 449 -5.07 8.59 -5.29
C ILE A 449 -3.65 8.23 -4.85
N ALA A 450 -3.13 8.87 -3.80
CA ALA A 450 -1.81 8.56 -3.27
C ALA A 450 -1.70 7.12 -2.75
N ARG A 451 -2.74 6.58 -2.09
CA ARG A 451 -2.80 5.17 -1.68
C ARG A 451 -2.77 4.23 -2.88
N GLN A 452 -3.44 4.57 -3.94
CA GLN A 452 -3.45 3.75 -5.16
C GLN A 452 -2.05 3.70 -5.82
N TYR A 453 -1.33 4.82 -5.88
CA TYR A 453 -0.05 4.92 -6.58
C TYR A 453 1.18 4.76 -5.68
N ARG A 454 1.08 5.03 -4.36
CA ARG A 454 2.17 5.03 -3.38
C ARG A 454 1.87 4.17 -2.14
N ARG A 455 1.10 3.10 -2.32
CA ARG A 455 0.64 2.24 -1.23
C ARG A 455 1.75 1.80 -0.27
N HIS A 456 2.93 1.51 -0.79
CA HIS A 456 4.09 1.05 -0.02
C HIS A 456 4.67 2.10 0.96
N LEU A 457 4.22 3.35 0.90
CA LEU A 457 4.63 4.42 1.81
C LEU A 457 3.61 4.67 2.93
N TYR A 458 2.49 3.95 2.95
CA TYR A 458 1.41 4.15 3.93
C TYR A 458 1.56 3.31 5.19
N HIS A 459 2.41 2.32 5.17
CA HIS A 459 2.75 1.53 6.34
C HIS A 459 4.08 1.99 6.94
N ASP A 460 4.13 1.96 8.28
CA ASP A 460 5.35 2.20 9.02
C ASP A 460 6.17 0.92 9.04
N HIS A 461 7.10 0.83 8.10
CA HIS A 461 8.07 -0.26 8.13
C HIS A 461 9.02 -0.05 9.31
N ASP A 462 9.08 -1.03 10.19
CA ASP A 462 10.09 -1.07 11.23
C ASP A 462 11.49 -1.16 10.60
N PHE A 463 12.42 -0.36 11.11
CA PHE A 463 13.80 -0.31 10.64
C PHE A 463 14.59 -1.55 11.01
#